data_cc10e15d129b8d2bd570b4af63c41a9c
#
_entry.id   cc10e15d129b8d2bd570b4af63c41a9c
#
_cell.length_a   1.000
_cell.length_b   1.000
_cell.length_c   1.000
_cell.angle_alpha   90.00
_cell.angle_beta   90.00
_cell.angle_gamma   90.00
#
_symmetry.space_group_name_H-M   'P 1'
#
loop_
_entity.id
_entity.type
_entity.pdbx_description
1 polymer ?
#
loop_
_entity_poly.entity_id
_entity_poly.type
_entity_poly.pdbx_seq_one_letter_code
_entity_poly.pdbx_strand_id
1 'polypeptide(L)'
;MEEAEASLNEAADRLSIPRSAWSGEDFNVLAISGGAAGGAYGAGVLVGLTRAGRRPNFAIVTGVSTGALIAPFAFLGHQWDDRLQDAYIGGHAAGALGLGGLSPGLEPGLFRTVALQRLIHPFVDEALVSAVAAEHRLGRRLLVATTDLDSEKPCVWDMGEIALRGGVKATQLFRDVLVASASLPGLFPPHRFTVEAEGVAYEEAHVDGGVTAPLFIMPEALLHWRKLGRRMQRGRVYVLVNTVLEAAPRTTALNLPAVLVRSFDTMLRVSYRQAL
;
A
#
# COMPACT_ATOMS: atom_id res chain seq x y z
N MET A 1 2.14 -30.23 4.19
CA MET A 1 2.38 -29.75 2.82
C MET A 1 1.05 -29.66 2.04
N GLU A 2 0.25 -30.71 2.00
CA GLU A 2 -1.06 -30.72 1.30
C GLU A 2 -2.06 -29.66 1.82
N GLU A 3 -2.17 -29.46 3.15
CA GLU A 3 -3.04 -28.45 3.74
C GLU A 3 -2.60 -27.01 3.42
N ALA A 4 -1.29 -26.75 3.39
CA ALA A 4 -0.76 -25.44 3.00
C ALA A 4 -1.01 -25.15 1.51
N GLU A 5 -0.90 -26.17 0.65
CA GLU A 5 -1.16 -26.08 -0.78
C GLU A 5 -2.67 -25.89 -1.06
N ALA A 6 -3.54 -26.54 -0.30
CA ALA A 6 -4.99 -26.36 -0.37
C ALA A 6 -5.39 -24.94 0.05
N SER A 7 -4.85 -24.41 1.15
CA SER A 7 -5.08 -23.05 1.63
C SER A 7 -4.60 -21.99 0.64
N LEU A 8 -3.44 -22.19 0.02
CA LEU A 8 -2.91 -21.30 -1.03
C LEU A 8 -3.78 -21.31 -2.30
N ASN A 9 -4.28 -22.48 -2.70
CA ASN A 9 -5.18 -22.59 -3.84
C ASN A 9 -6.53 -21.93 -3.58
N GLU A 10 -7.08 -22.08 -2.37
CA GLU A 10 -8.32 -21.41 -1.97
C GLU A 10 -8.15 -19.89 -1.91
N ALA A 11 -7.03 -19.39 -1.38
CA ALA A 11 -6.69 -17.97 -1.41
C ALA A 11 -6.50 -17.45 -2.84
N ALA A 12 -5.89 -18.23 -3.73
CA ALA A 12 -5.72 -17.90 -5.14
C ALA A 12 -7.06 -17.89 -5.89
N ASP A 13 -7.97 -18.80 -5.56
CA ASP A 13 -9.32 -18.83 -6.16
C ASP A 13 -10.20 -17.66 -5.68
N ARG A 14 -10.05 -17.21 -4.44
CA ARG A 14 -10.70 -15.99 -3.92
C ARG A 14 -10.18 -14.73 -4.63
N LEU A 15 -8.91 -14.68 -4.97
CA LEU A 15 -8.29 -13.61 -5.75
C LEU A 15 -8.48 -13.81 -7.27
N SER A 16 -9.29 -14.80 -7.70
CA SER A 16 -9.40 -15.20 -9.10
C SER A 16 -9.83 -14.03 -9.99
N ILE A 17 -9.03 -13.78 -11.01
CA ILE A 17 -9.23 -12.72 -11.98
C ILE A 17 -10.07 -13.27 -13.14
N PRO A 18 -11.29 -12.78 -13.42
CA PRO A 18 -12.14 -13.29 -14.48
C PRO A 18 -11.44 -13.23 -15.85
N ARG A 19 -11.68 -14.23 -16.69
CA ARG A 19 -11.08 -14.29 -18.04
C ARG A 19 -11.47 -13.11 -18.93
N SER A 20 -12.64 -12.51 -18.73
CA SER A 20 -13.17 -11.40 -19.53
C SER A 20 -12.42 -10.08 -19.33
N ALA A 21 -11.72 -9.90 -18.21
CA ALA A 21 -11.05 -8.66 -17.88
C ALA A 21 -9.75 -8.41 -18.70
N TRP A 22 -9.26 -9.40 -19.46
CA TRP A 22 -7.91 -9.40 -20.02
C TRP A 22 -7.85 -9.78 -21.50
N SER A 23 -8.95 -9.65 -22.24
CA SER A 23 -8.94 -9.92 -23.67
C SER A 23 -8.32 -8.75 -24.43
N GLY A 24 -7.04 -8.89 -24.76
CA GLY A 24 -6.39 -8.06 -25.78
C GLY A 24 -5.28 -7.12 -25.31
N GLU A 25 -5.08 -6.88 -24.02
CA GLU A 25 -4.01 -6.02 -23.52
C GLU A 25 -2.94 -6.80 -22.76
N ASP A 26 -1.71 -6.26 -22.70
CA ASP A 26 -0.60 -6.79 -21.90
C ASP A 26 -1.02 -6.83 -20.42
N PHE A 27 -0.74 -7.94 -19.73
CA PHE A 27 -0.98 -8.08 -18.29
C PHE A 27 0.10 -7.28 -17.53
N ASN A 28 -0.23 -6.06 -17.11
CA ASN A 28 0.68 -5.19 -16.39
C ASN A 28 0.42 -5.23 -14.89
N VAL A 29 1.48 -5.44 -14.11
CA VAL A 29 1.48 -5.37 -12.66
C VAL A 29 2.31 -4.17 -12.23
N LEU A 30 1.82 -3.37 -11.29
CA LEU A 30 2.56 -2.28 -10.68
C LEU A 30 2.75 -2.56 -9.19
N ALA A 31 3.99 -2.67 -8.75
CA ALA A 31 4.35 -2.76 -7.34
C ALA A 31 4.95 -1.43 -6.87
N ILE A 32 4.36 -0.84 -5.83
CA ILE A 32 4.76 0.47 -5.30
C ILE A 32 5.29 0.30 -3.87
N SER A 33 6.58 0.59 -3.69
CA SER A 33 7.22 0.47 -2.39
C SER A 33 6.78 1.57 -1.41
N GLY A 34 7.04 1.36 -0.12
CA GLY A 34 7.12 2.41 0.87
C GLY A 34 8.23 3.42 0.57
N GLY A 35 8.40 4.41 1.43
CA GLY A 35 9.45 5.42 1.28
C GLY A 35 9.13 6.78 1.90
N ALA A 36 8.13 6.86 2.77
CA ALA A 36 7.70 8.07 3.46
C ALA A 36 7.53 9.28 2.51
N ALA A 37 8.27 10.38 2.70
CA ALA A 37 8.21 11.56 1.84
C ALA A 37 8.61 11.29 0.37
N GLY A 38 9.31 10.18 0.09
CA GLY A 38 9.66 9.76 -1.26
C GLY A 38 8.46 9.43 -2.15
N GLY A 39 7.26 9.26 -1.57
CA GLY A 39 6.02 9.08 -2.34
C GLY A 39 5.74 10.20 -3.35
N ALA A 40 6.22 11.42 -3.10
CA ALA A 40 6.13 12.50 -4.06
C ALA A 40 6.84 12.16 -5.40
N TYR A 41 7.94 11.41 -5.34
CA TYR A 41 8.61 10.90 -6.54
C TYR A 41 7.70 9.93 -7.30
N GLY A 42 7.12 8.96 -6.62
CA GLY A 42 6.22 7.99 -7.25
C GLY A 42 4.98 8.62 -7.87
N ALA A 43 4.36 9.56 -7.17
CA ALA A 43 3.26 10.34 -7.71
C ALA A 43 3.68 11.10 -8.98
N GLY A 44 4.84 11.78 -8.93
CA GLY A 44 5.42 12.50 -10.07
C GLY A 44 5.72 11.60 -11.27
N VAL A 45 6.23 10.39 -11.04
CA VAL A 45 6.48 9.40 -12.12
C VAL A 45 5.18 9.01 -12.81
N LEU A 46 4.11 8.69 -12.06
CA LEU A 46 2.82 8.31 -12.63
C LEU A 46 2.22 9.42 -13.49
N VAL A 47 2.19 10.65 -12.96
CA VAL A 47 1.72 11.82 -13.68
C VAL A 47 2.58 12.12 -14.91
N GLY A 48 3.90 12.00 -14.79
CA GLY A 48 4.84 12.15 -15.90
C GLY A 48 4.61 11.15 -17.02
N LEU A 49 4.35 9.89 -16.68
CA LEU A 49 3.97 8.84 -17.63
C LEU A 49 2.66 9.17 -18.35
N THR A 50 1.67 9.70 -17.64
CA THR A 50 0.40 10.15 -18.25
C THR A 50 0.64 11.28 -19.25
N ARG A 51 1.38 12.32 -18.85
CA ARG A 51 1.70 13.46 -19.73
C ARG A 51 2.49 13.05 -20.96
N ALA A 52 3.29 12.02 -20.85
CA ALA A 52 4.04 11.45 -21.97
C ALA A 52 3.20 10.47 -22.83
N GLY A 53 1.94 10.19 -22.49
CA GLY A 53 1.10 9.21 -23.18
C GLY A 53 1.62 7.76 -23.05
N ARG A 54 2.39 7.46 -22.00
CA ARG A 54 3.10 6.19 -21.80
C ARG A 54 2.66 5.41 -20.56
N ARG A 55 1.65 5.91 -19.82
CA ARG A 55 1.17 5.22 -18.62
C ARG A 55 0.37 3.98 -18.98
N PRO A 56 0.80 2.78 -18.57
CA PRO A 56 0.05 1.55 -18.81
C PRO A 56 -1.21 1.51 -17.96
N ASN A 57 -2.21 0.75 -18.42
CA ASN A 57 -3.26 0.25 -17.53
C ASN A 57 -2.72 -0.93 -16.76
N PHE A 58 -2.93 -0.94 -15.45
CA PHE A 58 -2.43 -1.98 -14.56
C PHE A 58 -3.55 -2.94 -14.18
N ALA A 59 -3.30 -4.21 -14.37
CA ALA A 59 -4.17 -5.30 -13.96
C ALA A 59 -4.20 -5.48 -12.46
N ILE A 60 -3.00 -5.42 -11.88
CA ILE A 60 -2.78 -5.53 -10.45
C ILE A 60 -1.95 -4.32 -10.04
N VAL A 61 -2.35 -3.67 -8.96
CA VAL A 61 -1.55 -2.66 -8.28
C VAL A 61 -1.36 -3.09 -6.85
N THR A 62 -0.13 -3.13 -6.38
CA THR A 62 0.21 -3.39 -4.99
C THR A 62 0.88 -2.18 -4.38
N GLY A 63 0.59 -1.91 -3.11
CA GLY A 63 1.17 -0.78 -2.41
C GLY A 63 1.48 -1.07 -0.95
N VAL A 64 2.55 -0.45 -0.46
CA VAL A 64 2.99 -0.53 0.93
C VAL A 64 3.32 0.87 1.43
N SER A 65 2.88 1.21 2.65
CA SER A 65 3.21 2.50 3.27
C SER A 65 2.79 3.69 2.38
N THR A 66 3.68 4.61 2.06
CA THR A 66 3.38 5.68 1.10
C THR A 66 2.98 5.15 -0.27
N GLY A 67 3.47 3.97 -0.67
CA GLY A 67 3.01 3.27 -1.89
C GLY A 67 1.54 2.86 -1.82
N ALA A 68 1.04 2.50 -0.65
CA ALA A 68 -0.37 2.21 -0.43
C ALA A 68 -1.24 3.47 -0.62
N LEU A 69 -0.73 4.65 -0.24
CA LEU A 69 -1.44 5.93 -0.44
C LEU A 69 -1.52 6.32 -1.92
N ILE A 70 -0.53 5.94 -2.73
CA ILE A 70 -0.49 6.19 -4.18
C ILE A 70 -1.31 5.15 -4.95
N ALA A 71 -1.35 3.91 -4.46
CA ALA A 71 -1.88 2.75 -5.16
C ALA A 71 -3.33 2.92 -5.68
N PRO A 72 -4.30 3.49 -4.94
CA PRO A 72 -5.65 3.71 -5.46
C PRO A 72 -5.68 4.59 -6.71
N PHE A 73 -4.90 5.66 -6.75
CA PHE A 73 -4.80 6.56 -7.90
C PHE A 73 -4.08 5.92 -9.08
N ALA A 74 -3.03 5.14 -8.80
CA ALA A 74 -2.35 4.36 -9.82
C ALA A 74 -3.28 3.33 -10.45
N PHE A 75 -4.11 2.68 -9.66
CA PHE A 75 -5.09 1.70 -10.07
C PHE A 75 -6.21 2.31 -10.91
N LEU A 76 -6.74 3.44 -10.50
CA LEU A 76 -7.84 4.13 -11.20
C LEU A 76 -7.41 4.82 -12.50
N GLY A 77 -6.12 5.15 -12.64
CA GLY A 77 -5.57 5.69 -13.88
C GLY A 77 -5.57 7.21 -13.95
N HIS A 78 -5.30 7.73 -15.15
CA HIS A 78 -4.97 9.12 -15.40
C HIS A 78 -6.05 10.15 -15.01
N GLN A 79 -7.31 9.75 -14.99
CA GLN A 79 -8.43 10.63 -14.59
C GLN A 79 -8.33 11.08 -13.11
N TRP A 80 -7.48 10.44 -12.33
CA TRP A 80 -7.27 10.72 -10.91
C TRP A 80 -5.94 11.41 -10.62
N ASP A 81 -5.20 11.80 -11.66
CA ASP A 81 -3.88 12.41 -11.52
C ASP A 81 -3.92 13.77 -10.84
N ASP A 82 -4.95 14.58 -11.07
CA ASP A 82 -5.09 15.88 -10.41
C ASP A 82 -5.23 15.70 -8.89
N ARG A 83 -6.04 14.74 -8.44
CA ARG A 83 -6.17 14.43 -7.01
C ARG A 83 -4.88 13.84 -6.42
N LEU A 84 -4.16 13.02 -7.17
CA LEU A 84 -2.85 12.51 -6.76
C LEU A 84 -1.85 13.66 -6.62
N GLN A 85 -1.83 14.61 -7.55
CA GLN A 85 -0.96 15.78 -7.48
C GLN A 85 -1.30 16.63 -6.25
N ASP A 86 -2.56 16.96 -6.02
CA ASP A 86 -3.01 17.77 -4.88
C ASP A 86 -2.59 17.13 -3.55
N ALA A 87 -2.72 15.82 -3.40
CA ALA A 87 -2.30 15.09 -2.20
C ALA A 87 -0.81 15.27 -1.89
N TYR A 88 0.05 15.38 -2.90
CA TYR A 88 1.50 15.43 -2.73
C TYR A 88 2.10 16.83 -2.92
N ILE A 89 1.54 17.70 -3.77
CA ILE A 89 2.06 19.04 -4.05
C ILE A 89 1.58 20.06 -3.01
N GLY A 90 0.34 19.92 -2.51
CA GLY A 90 -0.28 20.83 -1.53
C GLY A 90 0.39 20.86 -0.15
N GLY A 91 1.54 20.20 0.04
CA GLY A 91 2.24 20.13 1.33
C GLY A 91 1.61 19.17 2.34
N HIS A 92 0.46 18.58 2.03
CA HIS A 92 -0.25 17.65 2.91
C HIS A 92 0.61 16.43 3.25
N ALA A 93 1.24 15.81 2.26
CA ALA A 93 2.11 14.65 2.45
C ALA A 93 3.41 15.00 3.16
N ALA A 94 4.03 16.13 2.85
CA ALA A 94 5.27 16.57 3.49
C ALA A 94 5.08 16.86 4.98
N GLY A 95 3.94 17.46 5.36
CA GLY A 95 3.60 17.74 6.75
C GLY A 95 3.27 16.48 7.56
N ALA A 96 2.59 15.52 6.96
CA ALA A 96 2.16 14.28 7.65
C ALA A 96 3.28 13.21 7.69
N LEU A 97 4.06 13.07 6.61
CA LEU A 97 5.07 12.02 6.44
C LEU A 97 6.50 12.52 6.72
N GLY A 98 6.69 13.84 6.88
CA GLY A 98 8.00 14.45 7.12
C GLY A 98 8.41 14.40 8.59
N LEU A 99 9.71 14.23 8.83
CA LEU A 99 10.32 14.27 10.18
C LEU A 99 10.33 15.68 10.78
N GLY A 100 10.01 16.74 10.00
CA GLY A 100 10.06 18.13 10.41
C GLY A 100 8.90 18.60 11.31
N GLY A 101 7.88 17.79 11.53
CA GLY A 101 6.73 18.10 12.40
C GLY A 101 6.88 17.69 13.86
N LEU A 102 8.10 17.35 14.31
CA LEU A 102 8.42 17.00 15.70
C LEU A 102 8.54 18.28 16.55
N SER A 103 7.41 18.87 16.93
CA SER A 103 7.41 19.86 18.02
C SER A 103 7.76 19.13 19.34
N PRO A 104 8.79 19.56 20.06
CA PRO A 104 9.09 18.99 21.38
C PRO A 104 7.94 19.31 22.33
N GLY A 105 7.30 18.32 22.92
CA GLY A 105 6.35 18.50 24.01
C GLY A 105 4.92 18.01 23.78
N LEU A 106 4.59 17.43 22.64
CA LEU A 106 3.25 16.83 22.39
C LEU A 106 3.30 15.29 22.58
N GLU A 107 2.29 14.74 23.24
CA GLU A 107 2.10 13.29 23.42
C GLU A 107 2.26 12.54 22.09
N PRO A 108 3.21 11.57 21.99
CA PRO A 108 3.69 11.08 20.69
C PRO A 108 2.70 10.28 19.84
N GLY A 109 1.61 9.76 20.43
CA GLY A 109 0.77 8.78 19.76
C GLY A 109 -0.46 9.36 19.04
N LEU A 110 -1.32 10.08 19.76
CA LEU A 110 -2.67 10.43 19.29
C LEU A 110 -2.66 11.48 18.17
N PHE A 111 -1.79 12.48 18.25
CA PHE A 111 -1.74 13.57 17.27
C PHE A 111 -1.18 13.13 15.91
N ARG A 112 -0.39 12.07 15.85
CA ARG A 112 0.21 11.57 14.62
C ARG A 112 -0.77 10.73 13.80
N THR A 113 -1.62 9.92 14.43
CA THR A 113 -2.70 9.22 13.73
C THR A 113 -3.64 10.20 13.06
N VAL A 114 -4.00 11.30 13.76
CA VAL A 114 -4.81 12.38 13.19
C VAL A 114 -4.12 13.02 11.99
N ALA A 115 -2.79 13.13 11.97
CA ALA A 115 -2.06 13.66 10.81
C ALA A 115 -2.17 12.75 9.58
N LEU A 116 -2.04 11.43 9.75
CA LEU A 116 -2.28 10.46 8.66
C LEU A 116 -3.73 10.47 8.19
N GLN A 117 -4.68 10.52 9.10
CA GLN A 117 -6.10 10.62 8.76
C GLN A 117 -6.40 11.90 7.97
N ARG A 118 -5.85 13.06 8.39
CA ARG A 118 -5.99 14.32 7.65
C ARG A 118 -5.37 14.28 6.26
N LEU A 119 -4.32 13.49 6.07
CA LEU A 119 -3.74 13.26 4.75
C LEU A 119 -4.63 12.38 3.87
N ILE A 120 -5.27 11.36 4.42
CA ILE A 120 -5.98 10.32 3.67
C ILE A 120 -7.44 10.72 3.40
N HIS A 121 -8.15 11.21 4.42
CA HIS A 121 -9.60 11.42 4.35
C HIS A 121 -10.07 12.36 3.24
N PRO A 122 -9.41 13.49 2.93
CA PRO A 122 -9.83 14.38 1.85
C PRO A 122 -9.70 13.76 0.47
N PHE A 123 -8.78 12.82 0.29
CA PHE A 123 -8.44 12.23 -1.00
C PHE A 123 -9.05 10.85 -1.23
N VAL A 124 -9.50 10.18 -0.16
CA VAL A 124 -10.13 8.87 -0.20
C VAL A 124 -11.58 9.01 0.28
N ASP A 125 -12.45 9.43 -0.63
CA ASP A 125 -13.88 9.58 -0.43
C ASP A 125 -14.69 8.40 -1.00
N GLU A 126 -16.02 8.43 -0.83
CA GLU A 126 -16.90 7.40 -1.40
C GLU A 126 -16.81 7.30 -2.92
N ALA A 127 -16.53 8.40 -3.61
CA ALA A 127 -16.40 8.40 -5.06
C ALA A 127 -15.17 7.60 -5.51
N LEU A 128 -14.03 7.78 -4.84
CA LEU A 128 -12.81 6.99 -5.09
C LEU A 128 -13.07 5.50 -4.79
N VAL A 129 -13.65 5.19 -3.63
CA VAL A 129 -13.93 3.81 -3.23
C VAL A 129 -14.90 3.14 -4.21
N SER A 130 -15.96 3.84 -4.65
CA SER A 130 -16.88 3.34 -5.65
C SER A 130 -16.23 3.10 -7.01
N ALA A 131 -15.29 3.95 -7.42
CA ALA A 131 -14.50 3.76 -8.63
C ALA A 131 -13.60 2.52 -8.52
N VAL A 132 -12.96 2.29 -7.36
CA VAL A 132 -12.18 1.06 -7.11
C VAL A 132 -13.07 -0.18 -7.21
N ALA A 133 -14.28 -0.14 -6.64
CA ALA A 133 -15.25 -1.23 -6.75
C ALA A 133 -15.64 -1.53 -8.20
N ALA A 134 -15.81 -0.50 -9.03
CA ALA A 134 -16.12 -0.65 -10.44
C ALA A 134 -15.01 -1.39 -11.20
N GLU A 135 -13.76 -0.97 -11.00
CA GLU A 135 -12.58 -1.60 -11.61
C GLU A 135 -12.34 -3.02 -11.11
N HIS A 136 -12.63 -3.27 -9.83
CA HIS A 136 -12.56 -4.62 -9.27
C HIS A 136 -13.56 -5.58 -9.91
N ARG A 137 -14.80 -5.13 -10.19
CA ARG A 137 -15.81 -5.94 -10.93
C ARG A 137 -15.34 -6.32 -12.34
N LEU A 138 -14.49 -5.47 -12.95
CA LEU A 138 -13.85 -5.78 -14.23
C LEU A 138 -12.67 -6.78 -14.07
N GLY A 139 -12.37 -7.23 -12.86
CA GLY A 139 -11.35 -8.24 -12.55
C GLY A 139 -9.99 -7.69 -12.22
N ARG A 140 -9.81 -6.36 -12.12
CA ARG A 140 -8.56 -5.75 -11.66
C ARG A 140 -8.42 -5.90 -10.15
N ARG A 141 -7.18 -5.87 -9.64
CA ARG A 141 -6.90 -6.03 -8.20
C ARG A 141 -6.06 -4.88 -7.67
N LEU A 142 -6.52 -4.32 -6.55
CA LEU A 142 -5.79 -3.35 -5.75
C LEU A 142 -5.48 -3.96 -4.39
N LEU A 143 -4.21 -4.18 -4.10
CA LEU A 143 -3.76 -4.88 -2.91
C LEU A 143 -2.88 -3.96 -2.06
N VAL A 144 -3.11 -3.96 -0.76
CA VAL A 144 -2.33 -3.18 0.22
C VAL A 144 -1.82 -4.12 1.30
N ALA A 145 -0.55 -3.97 1.69
CA ALA A 145 0.02 -4.73 2.79
C ALA A 145 0.11 -3.91 4.07
N THR A 146 -0.21 -4.57 5.17
CA THR A 146 0.09 -4.17 6.56
C THR A 146 0.88 -5.27 7.23
N THR A 147 1.46 -4.99 8.39
CA THR A 147 2.05 -6.01 9.26
C THR A 147 1.19 -6.17 10.50
N ASP A 148 0.69 -7.36 10.75
CA ASP A 148 0.09 -7.74 12.01
C ASP A 148 1.20 -8.02 13.01
N LEU A 149 1.28 -7.23 14.09
CA LEU A 149 2.33 -7.36 15.11
C LEU A 149 2.16 -8.58 15.99
N ASP A 150 0.92 -9.01 16.21
CA ASP A 150 0.65 -10.11 17.13
C ASP A 150 1.02 -11.45 16.51
N SER A 151 0.82 -11.61 15.20
CA SER A 151 1.23 -12.82 14.47
C SER A 151 2.61 -12.69 13.79
N GLU A 152 3.21 -11.51 13.76
CA GLU A 152 4.48 -11.20 13.06
C GLU A 152 4.43 -11.50 11.55
N LYS A 153 3.25 -11.36 10.94
CA LYS A 153 3.02 -11.73 9.54
C LYS A 153 2.57 -10.55 8.68
N PRO A 154 2.89 -10.56 7.38
CA PRO A 154 2.26 -9.66 6.45
C PRO A 154 0.78 -10.00 6.29
N CYS A 155 -0.08 -8.99 6.35
CA CYS A 155 -1.49 -9.08 6.01
C CYS A 155 -1.73 -8.33 4.70
N VAL A 156 -2.26 -9.03 3.69
CA VAL A 156 -2.57 -8.44 2.39
C VAL A 156 -4.07 -8.23 2.26
N TRP A 157 -4.47 -6.98 2.09
CA TRP A 157 -5.86 -6.54 1.96
C TRP A 157 -6.25 -6.41 0.49
N ASP A 158 -7.33 -7.07 0.07
CA ASP A 158 -7.96 -6.77 -1.22
C ASP A 158 -8.87 -5.54 -1.06
N MET A 159 -8.36 -4.40 -1.48
CA MET A 159 -9.05 -3.11 -1.37
C MET A 159 -10.30 -3.06 -2.25
N GLY A 160 -10.33 -3.83 -3.33
CA GLY A 160 -11.48 -3.97 -4.20
C GLY A 160 -12.62 -4.72 -3.54
N GLU A 161 -12.33 -5.80 -2.82
CA GLU A 161 -13.33 -6.54 -2.02
C GLU A 161 -13.92 -5.65 -0.90
N ILE A 162 -13.09 -4.84 -0.24
CA ILE A 162 -13.57 -3.85 0.73
C ILE A 162 -14.50 -2.86 0.05
N ALA A 163 -14.09 -2.33 -1.10
CA ALA A 163 -14.86 -1.34 -1.85
C ALA A 163 -16.20 -1.88 -2.35
N LEU A 164 -16.28 -3.17 -2.74
CA LEU A 164 -17.51 -3.83 -3.17
C LEU A 164 -18.62 -3.83 -2.12
N ARG A 165 -18.26 -3.81 -0.82
CA ARG A 165 -19.23 -3.77 0.27
C ARG A 165 -20.02 -2.46 0.30
N GLY A 166 -19.42 -1.37 -0.21
CA GLY A 166 -20.05 -0.06 -0.34
C GLY A 166 -20.37 0.62 1.00
N GLY A 167 -20.80 1.88 0.90
CA GLY A 167 -21.26 2.68 2.03
C GLY A 167 -20.15 3.17 2.97
N VAL A 168 -20.57 3.85 4.03
CA VAL A 168 -19.68 4.54 4.96
C VAL A 168 -18.71 3.59 5.66
N LYS A 169 -19.17 2.40 6.05
CA LYS A 169 -18.32 1.41 6.75
C LYS A 169 -17.20 0.87 5.85
N ALA A 170 -17.50 0.61 4.58
CA ALA A 170 -16.48 0.16 3.63
C ALA A 170 -15.46 1.26 3.34
N THR A 171 -15.92 2.50 3.17
CA THR A 171 -15.04 3.68 2.99
C THR A 171 -14.16 3.89 4.21
N GLN A 172 -14.70 3.72 5.43
CA GLN A 172 -13.91 3.85 6.64
C GLN A 172 -12.86 2.74 6.74
N LEU A 173 -13.23 1.47 6.53
CA LEU A 173 -12.28 0.36 6.53
C LEU A 173 -11.19 0.54 5.45
N PHE A 174 -11.55 1.02 4.27
CA PHE A 174 -10.59 1.33 3.22
C PHE A 174 -9.54 2.35 3.68
N ARG A 175 -9.98 3.43 4.34
CA ARG A 175 -9.11 4.46 4.93
C ARG A 175 -8.24 3.88 6.05
N ASP A 176 -8.82 3.07 6.93
CA ASP A 176 -8.14 2.47 8.07
C ASP A 176 -7.01 1.54 7.63
N VAL A 177 -7.21 0.76 6.57
CA VAL A 177 -6.14 -0.05 5.97
C VAL A 177 -5.01 0.82 5.44
N LEU A 178 -5.31 1.94 4.78
CA LEU A 178 -4.27 2.87 4.29
C LEU A 178 -3.52 3.52 5.46
N VAL A 179 -4.23 3.91 6.53
CA VAL A 179 -3.61 4.44 7.77
C VAL A 179 -2.70 3.39 8.38
N ALA A 180 -3.17 2.15 8.56
CA ALA A 180 -2.39 1.05 9.11
C ALA A 180 -1.13 0.79 8.29
N SER A 181 -1.27 0.70 6.96
CA SER A 181 -0.14 0.49 6.04
C SER A 181 0.91 1.60 6.10
N ALA A 182 0.52 2.83 6.46
CA ALA A 182 1.43 3.97 6.60
C ALA A 182 1.84 4.26 8.06
N SER A 183 1.41 3.43 9.02
CA SER A 183 1.73 3.59 10.45
C SER A 183 3.13 3.07 10.76
N LEU A 184 4.14 3.88 10.41
CA LEU A 184 5.56 3.56 10.61
C LEU A 184 5.88 3.45 12.11
N PRO A 185 6.43 2.29 12.58
CA PRO A 185 6.79 2.10 13.98
C PRO A 185 7.74 3.18 14.50
N GLY A 186 7.48 3.67 15.72
CA GLY A 186 8.24 4.77 16.32
C GLY A 186 7.80 6.17 15.89
N LEU A 187 7.06 6.33 14.79
CA LEU A 187 6.45 7.58 14.37
C LEU A 187 4.94 7.61 14.60
N PHE A 188 4.25 6.52 14.35
CA PHE A 188 2.80 6.38 14.49
C PHE A 188 2.48 5.21 15.41
N PRO A 189 1.39 5.28 16.17
CA PRO A 189 0.92 4.14 16.94
C PRO A 189 0.39 3.05 15.99
N PRO A 190 0.38 1.78 16.41
CA PRO A 190 -0.31 0.73 15.68
C PRO A 190 -1.80 1.06 15.49
N HIS A 191 -2.32 0.75 14.31
CA HIS A 191 -3.76 0.81 14.04
C HIS A 191 -4.42 -0.49 14.50
N ARG A 192 -5.56 -0.40 15.20
CA ARG A 192 -6.27 -1.58 15.70
C ARG A 192 -7.47 -1.91 14.83
N PHE A 193 -7.58 -3.17 14.45
CA PHE A 193 -8.74 -3.74 13.78
C PHE A 193 -9.45 -4.70 14.73
N THR A 194 -10.77 -4.57 14.83
CA THR A 194 -11.59 -5.59 15.47
C THR A 194 -11.95 -6.64 14.43
N VAL A 195 -11.49 -7.86 14.63
CA VAL A 195 -11.77 -9.02 13.78
C VAL A 195 -12.59 -10.04 14.57
N GLU A 196 -13.40 -10.81 13.88
CA GLU A 196 -14.21 -11.87 14.49
C GLU A 196 -13.77 -13.22 13.90
N ALA A 197 -13.38 -14.14 14.78
CA ALA A 197 -13.08 -15.51 14.42
C ALA A 197 -13.79 -16.44 15.39
N GLU A 198 -14.48 -17.46 14.86
CA GLU A 198 -15.23 -18.46 15.64
C GLU A 198 -16.25 -17.86 16.64
N GLY A 199 -16.84 -16.69 16.29
CA GLY A 199 -17.80 -15.98 17.13
C GLY A 199 -17.18 -15.20 18.30
N VAL A 200 -15.85 -15.08 18.36
CA VAL A 200 -15.11 -14.27 19.34
C VAL A 200 -14.51 -13.06 18.65
N ALA A 201 -14.69 -11.87 19.24
CA ALA A 201 -14.07 -10.65 18.76
C ALA A 201 -12.64 -10.51 19.32
N TYR A 202 -11.70 -10.22 18.44
CA TYR A 202 -10.29 -9.96 18.76
C TYR A 202 -9.89 -8.59 18.26
N GLU A 203 -8.89 -7.98 18.89
CA GLU A 203 -8.21 -6.80 18.37
C GLU A 203 -6.85 -7.21 17.83
N GLU A 204 -6.59 -6.90 16.57
CA GLU A 204 -5.28 -7.06 15.91
C GLU A 204 -4.58 -5.71 15.82
N ALA A 205 -3.29 -5.66 16.16
CA ALA A 205 -2.48 -4.45 16.09
C ALA A 205 -1.66 -4.42 14.80
N HIS A 206 -2.05 -3.56 13.86
CA HIS A 206 -1.37 -3.43 12.56
C HIS A 206 -0.48 -2.20 12.49
N VAL A 207 0.66 -2.37 11.84
CA VAL A 207 1.64 -1.31 11.54
C VAL A 207 1.98 -1.32 10.05
N ASP A 208 2.89 -0.42 9.66
CA ASP A 208 3.41 -0.29 8.29
C ASP A 208 3.79 -1.65 7.70
N GLY A 209 3.27 -1.91 6.51
CA GLY A 209 3.53 -3.16 5.81
C GLY A 209 5.00 -3.37 5.47
N GLY A 210 5.78 -2.29 5.43
CA GLY A 210 7.23 -2.34 5.21
C GLY A 210 8.01 -3.10 6.28
N VAL A 211 7.43 -3.36 7.45
CA VAL A 211 8.06 -4.16 8.50
C VAL A 211 8.31 -5.59 8.03
N THR A 212 7.34 -6.19 7.35
CA THR A 212 7.42 -7.59 6.86
C THR A 212 7.52 -7.70 5.34
N ALA A 213 6.91 -6.77 4.60
CA ALA A 213 6.85 -6.79 3.14
C ALA A 213 7.05 -5.38 2.56
N PRO A 214 8.28 -4.85 2.54
CA PRO A 214 8.56 -3.47 2.11
C PRO A 214 8.19 -3.21 0.63
N LEU A 215 8.19 -4.26 -0.17
CA LEU A 215 7.74 -4.30 -1.55
C LEU A 215 7.21 -5.70 -1.84
N PHE A 216 6.03 -5.82 -2.42
CA PHE A 216 5.53 -7.10 -2.92
C PHE A 216 4.89 -6.94 -4.31
N ILE A 217 5.18 -7.87 -5.20
CA ILE A 217 4.66 -7.83 -6.57
C ILE A 217 3.23 -8.38 -6.58
N MET A 218 3.02 -9.48 -5.86
CA MET A 218 1.72 -10.11 -5.66
C MET A 218 1.79 -11.09 -4.49
N PRO A 219 0.67 -11.47 -3.87
CA PRO A 219 0.63 -12.51 -2.85
C PRO A 219 1.23 -13.82 -3.37
N GLU A 220 1.92 -14.55 -2.50
CA GLU A 220 2.56 -15.82 -2.82
C GLU A 220 1.57 -16.84 -3.41
N ALA A 221 0.33 -16.85 -2.91
CA ALA A 221 -0.75 -17.66 -3.45
C ALA A 221 -0.98 -17.45 -4.96
N LEU A 222 -0.88 -16.21 -5.44
CA LEU A 222 -1.02 -15.91 -6.87
C LEU A 222 0.20 -16.35 -7.68
N LEU A 223 1.42 -16.32 -7.10
CA LEU A 223 2.63 -16.79 -7.77
C LEU A 223 2.57 -18.30 -8.07
N HIS A 224 1.98 -19.09 -7.18
CA HIS A 224 1.79 -20.52 -7.35
C HIS A 224 0.60 -20.91 -8.22
N TRP A 225 -0.24 -19.96 -8.60
CA TRP A 225 -1.44 -20.24 -9.38
C TRP A 225 -1.08 -20.60 -10.83
N ARG A 226 -1.15 -21.88 -11.18
CA ARG A 226 -0.78 -22.41 -12.51
C ARG A 226 -1.51 -21.73 -13.69
N LYS A 227 -2.71 -21.20 -13.45
CA LYS A 227 -3.48 -20.46 -14.47
C LYS A 227 -2.90 -19.06 -14.74
N LEU A 228 -2.19 -18.46 -13.76
CA LEU A 228 -1.53 -17.18 -13.91
C LEU A 228 -0.30 -17.27 -14.82
N GLY A 229 0.50 -18.34 -14.70
CA GLY A 229 1.73 -18.54 -15.47
C GLY A 229 1.56 -18.46 -16.99
N ARG A 230 0.44 -18.97 -17.54
CA ARG A 230 0.11 -18.86 -18.97
C ARG A 230 -0.30 -17.45 -19.41
N ARG A 231 -0.79 -16.62 -18.49
CA ARG A 231 -1.20 -15.24 -18.75
C ARG A 231 -0.06 -14.27 -18.61
N MET A 232 0.90 -14.56 -17.73
CA MET A 232 2.11 -13.75 -17.54
C MET A 232 3.13 -13.87 -18.67
N GLN A 233 2.96 -14.77 -19.63
CA GLN A 233 3.89 -14.91 -20.76
C GLN A 233 4.07 -13.63 -21.58
N ARG A 234 3.15 -12.66 -21.50
CA ARG A 234 3.24 -11.32 -22.09
C ARG A 234 3.10 -10.22 -21.03
N GLY A 235 3.16 -10.57 -19.76
CA GLY A 235 3.00 -9.64 -18.65
C GLY A 235 4.24 -8.80 -18.43
N ARG A 236 4.05 -7.56 -17.97
CA ARG A 236 5.12 -6.67 -17.53
C ARG A 236 4.94 -6.35 -16.06
N VAL A 237 6.02 -6.42 -15.30
CA VAL A 237 6.06 -5.97 -13.93
C VAL A 237 6.77 -4.62 -13.90
N TYR A 238 6.07 -3.63 -13.38
CA TYR A 238 6.60 -2.30 -13.10
C TYR A 238 6.84 -2.19 -11.61
N VAL A 239 8.03 -1.79 -11.24
CA VAL A 239 8.41 -1.59 -9.84
C VAL A 239 8.71 -0.11 -9.63
N LEU A 240 7.96 0.52 -8.74
CA LEU A 240 8.14 1.91 -8.37
C LEU A 240 8.71 1.99 -6.95
N VAL A 241 9.99 2.35 -6.84
CA VAL A 241 10.71 2.44 -5.57
C VAL A 241 10.74 3.89 -5.10
N ASN A 242 10.02 4.18 -4.02
CA ASN A 242 9.88 5.53 -3.44
C ASN A 242 11.00 5.90 -2.46
N THR A 243 12.11 5.17 -2.47
CA THR A 243 13.25 5.45 -1.59
C THR A 243 14.55 5.45 -2.37
N VAL A 244 15.57 6.09 -1.82
CA VAL A 244 16.93 6.04 -2.36
C VAL A 244 17.58 4.76 -1.84
N LEU A 245 17.98 3.87 -2.76
CA LEU A 245 18.58 2.58 -2.42
C LEU A 245 20.00 2.75 -1.82
N GLU A 246 20.73 3.77 -2.26
CA GLU A 246 22.04 4.12 -1.70
C GLU A 246 21.88 5.20 -0.64
N ALA A 247 22.42 4.95 0.54
CA ALA A 247 22.36 5.91 1.64
C ALA A 247 23.46 6.97 1.48
N ALA A 248 23.06 8.26 1.42
CA ALA A 248 24.02 9.32 1.64
C ALA A 248 24.41 9.37 3.13
N PRO A 249 25.70 9.49 3.46
CA PRO A 249 26.15 9.68 4.83
C PRO A 249 25.51 10.93 5.44
N ARG A 250 24.93 10.78 6.61
CA ARG A 250 24.38 11.90 7.40
C ARG A 250 24.49 11.62 8.89
N THR A 251 24.68 12.65 9.69
CA THR A 251 24.71 12.54 11.15
C THR A 251 23.31 12.25 11.68
N THR A 252 23.21 11.34 12.63
CA THR A 252 21.96 11.02 13.34
C THR A 252 22.03 11.65 14.74
N ALA A 253 20.97 12.36 15.14
CA ALA A 253 20.88 12.88 16.50
C ALA A 253 20.81 11.71 17.49
N LEU A 254 21.58 11.83 18.59
CA LEU A 254 21.70 10.79 19.63
C LEU A 254 20.55 10.86 20.63
N ASN A 255 19.31 10.80 20.12
CA ASN A 255 18.11 10.62 20.93
C ASN A 255 17.31 9.42 20.43
N LEU A 256 16.55 8.80 21.32
CA LEU A 256 15.84 7.55 21.03
C LEU A 256 14.95 7.61 19.76
N PRO A 257 14.09 8.63 19.58
CA PRO A 257 13.26 8.71 18.37
C PRO A 257 14.08 8.77 17.07
N ALA A 258 15.12 9.58 17.03
CA ALA A 258 15.96 9.74 15.84
C ALA A 258 16.73 8.44 15.51
N VAL A 259 17.23 7.75 16.54
CA VAL A 259 17.92 6.47 16.38
C VAL A 259 16.96 5.39 15.88
N LEU A 260 15.76 5.28 16.46
CA LEU A 260 14.75 4.31 16.02
C LEU A 260 14.36 4.53 14.57
N VAL A 261 14.01 5.76 14.20
CA VAL A 261 13.64 6.09 12.80
C VAL A 261 14.79 5.80 11.85
N ARG A 262 16.02 6.14 12.22
CA ARG A 262 17.20 5.88 11.40
C ARG A 262 17.48 4.39 11.23
N SER A 263 17.33 3.63 12.31
CA SER A 263 17.51 2.18 12.30
C SER A 263 16.49 1.52 11.39
N PHE A 264 15.22 1.92 11.52
CA PHE A 264 14.14 1.41 10.65
C PHE A 264 14.36 1.77 9.18
N ASP A 265 14.69 3.03 8.86
CA ASP A 265 15.04 3.47 7.50
C ASP A 265 16.22 2.65 6.92
N THR A 266 17.19 2.31 7.75
CA THR A 266 18.33 1.48 7.34
C THR A 266 17.89 0.05 7.06
N MET A 267 17.09 -0.56 7.93
CA MET A 267 16.54 -1.91 7.73
C MET A 267 15.70 -2.01 6.45
N LEU A 268 14.82 -1.03 6.22
CA LEU A 268 14.01 -0.97 5.00
C LEU A 268 14.87 -0.90 3.75
N ARG A 269 15.92 -0.06 3.73
CA ARG A 269 16.82 0.04 2.57
C ARG A 269 17.57 -1.26 2.29
N VAL A 270 17.99 -1.97 3.33
CA VAL A 270 18.60 -3.30 3.18
C VAL A 270 17.59 -4.27 2.58
N SER A 271 16.36 -4.30 3.12
CA SER A 271 15.29 -5.17 2.61
C SER A 271 14.93 -4.87 1.15
N TYR A 272 14.86 -3.59 0.75
CA TYR A 272 14.64 -3.25 -0.66
C TYR A 272 15.76 -3.75 -1.58
N ARG A 273 17.02 -3.60 -1.16
CA ARG A 273 18.16 -4.10 -1.96
C ARG A 273 18.21 -5.62 -2.06
N GLN A 274 17.61 -6.32 -1.12
CA GLN A 274 17.50 -7.78 -1.16
C GLN A 274 16.30 -8.26 -2.00
N ALA A 275 15.26 -7.43 -2.11
CA ALA A 275 14.04 -7.74 -2.86
C ALA A 275 14.13 -7.42 -4.36
N LEU A 276 15.10 -6.59 -4.77
CA LEU A 276 15.36 -6.15 -6.16
C LEU A 276 16.50 -6.94 -6.79
#